data_6af5ccd719283b7a44f07e0ddc72df54
#
_entry.id   6af5ccd719283b7a44f07e0ddc72df54
#
_cell.length_a   1.000
_cell.length_b   1.000
_cell.length_c   1.000
_cell.angle_alpha   90.00
_cell.angle_beta   90.00
_cell.angle_gamma   90.00
#
_symmetry.space_group_name_H-M   'P 1'
#
loop_
_entity.id
_entity.type
_entity.pdbx_description
1 polymer ?
#
loop_
_entity_poly.entity_id
_entity_poly.type
_entity_poly.pdbx_seq_one_letter_code
_entity_poly.pdbx_strand_id
1 'polypeptide(L)'
;MRFKKIIFLIILILLQGFSLSLASFAFHRVVSVYDGDTVLLKNGAKVRYLGINTPEIDHEGNKSEFMAHTAKDFNQKLANGALVRLEFDLEKKDRYKRVLAYVFLQNGDMVNALLVRKGLAYVISIRPNLKYRDLLLECQRKAIKESVGIWSNLLRDKGENCLGNRRSYRFHRPDCHFAMKISQKNLIKFRSIYDAFWEGYSPCKRCRPTVSR
;
A
#
# COMPACT_ATOMS: atom_id res chain seq x y z
N MET A 1 -62.96 -3.81 12.95
CA MET A 1 -62.40 -2.62 12.25
C MET A 1 -61.17 -2.01 12.93
N ARG A 2 -61.04 -1.99 14.25
CA ARG A 2 -59.90 -1.41 14.99
C ARG A 2 -58.57 -2.17 14.78
N PHE A 3 -58.56 -3.49 14.71
CA PHE A 3 -57.37 -4.31 14.57
C PHE A 3 -56.65 -4.11 13.22
N LYS A 4 -57.38 -3.95 12.12
CA LYS A 4 -56.80 -3.70 10.77
C LYS A 4 -56.11 -2.32 10.68
N LYS A 5 -56.62 -1.31 11.41
CA LYS A 5 -56.01 0.03 11.47
C LYS A 5 -54.70 0.05 12.26
N ILE A 6 -54.57 -0.77 13.31
CA ILE A 6 -53.37 -0.88 14.16
C ILE A 6 -52.26 -1.57 13.36
N ILE A 7 -52.55 -2.65 12.61
CA ILE A 7 -51.57 -3.37 11.76
C ILE A 7 -51.06 -2.45 10.64
N PHE A 8 -51.94 -1.66 10.02
CA PHE A 8 -51.56 -0.71 8.98
C PHE A 8 -50.64 0.40 9.52
N LEU A 9 -50.89 0.89 10.75
CA LEU A 9 -50.06 1.91 11.39
C LEU A 9 -48.66 1.37 11.75
N ILE A 10 -48.56 0.13 12.22
CA ILE A 10 -47.29 -0.52 12.54
C ILE A 10 -46.43 -0.76 11.26
N ILE A 11 -47.05 -1.17 10.14
CA ILE A 11 -46.37 -1.33 8.86
C ILE A 11 -45.85 0.01 8.33
N LEU A 12 -46.62 1.09 8.49
CA LEU A 12 -46.23 2.44 8.08
C LEU A 12 -45.05 2.99 8.91
N ILE A 13 -44.98 2.67 10.20
CA ILE A 13 -43.86 3.06 11.09
C ILE A 13 -42.57 2.25 10.76
N LEU A 14 -42.71 0.97 10.41
CA LEU A 14 -41.58 0.13 10.01
C LEU A 14 -40.98 0.53 8.64
N LEU A 15 -41.79 1.12 7.74
CA LEU A 15 -41.31 1.64 6.46
C LEU A 15 -40.58 2.98 6.55
N GLN A 16 -40.78 3.77 7.63
CA GLN A 16 -40.11 5.05 7.81
C GLN A 16 -38.72 4.92 8.46
N GLY A 17 -38.33 3.75 8.97
CA GLY A 17 -37.06 3.51 9.68
C GLY A 17 -35.86 3.15 8.83
N PHE A 18 -36.02 2.90 7.52
CA PHE A 18 -34.91 2.49 6.67
C PHE A 18 -34.42 3.65 5.79
N SER A 19 -33.97 4.73 6.41
CA SER A 19 -33.12 5.70 5.72
C SER A 19 -31.77 5.03 5.47
N LEU A 20 -31.59 4.40 4.31
CA LEU A 20 -30.28 4.06 3.79
C LEU A 20 -29.52 5.36 3.63
N SER A 21 -28.70 5.69 4.62
CA SER A 21 -27.69 6.75 4.49
C SER A 21 -26.72 6.30 3.40
N LEU A 22 -26.97 6.68 2.15
CA LEU A 22 -26.02 6.59 1.07
C LEU A 22 -24.85 7.50 1.46
N ALA A 23 -23.81 6.90 2.04
CA ALA A 23 -22.56 7.61 2.29
C ALA A 23 -22.07 8.15 0.95
N SER A 24 -22.25 9.45 0.72
CA SER A 24 -21.73 10.12 -0.46
C SER A 24 -20.21 10.16 -0.35
N PHE A 25 -19.54 9.31 -1.11
CA PHE A 25 -18.08 9.33 -1.20
C PHE A 25 -17.64 10.51 -2.07
N ALA A 26 -16.77 11.36 -1.53
CA ALA A 26 -16.14 12.41 -2.32
C ALA A 26 -15.12 11.80 -3.29
N PHE A 27 -15.35 12.04 -4.58
CA PHE A 27 -14.40 11.67 -5.63
C PHE A 27 -13.50 12.85 -6.01
N HIS A 28 -12.24 12.56 -6.27
CA HIS A 28 -11.21 13.52 -6.63
C HIS A 28 -10.62 13.16 -8.00
N ARG A 29 -10.48 14.14 -8.89
CA ARG A 29 -9.84 13.91 -10.19
C ARG A 29 -8.32 13.93 -10.07
N VAL A 30 -7.69 12.86 -10.54
CA VAL A 30 -6.24 12.81 -10.72
C VAL A 30 -5.87 13.57 -12.01
N VAL A 31 -4.90 14.47 -11.94
CA VAL A 31 -4.44 15.26 -13.09
C VAL A 31 -3.03 14.88 -13.54
N SER A 32 -2.24 14.21 -12.67
CA SER A 32 -0.91 13.74 -13.02
C SER A 32 -0.48 12.58 -12.11
N VAL A 33 0.41 11.74 -12.64
CA VAL A 33 1.07 10.64 -11.93
C VAL A 33 2.57 10.92 -11.88
N TYR A 34 3.13 11.07 -10.69
CA TYR A 34 4.56 11.36 -10.50
C TYR A 34 5.41 10.10 -10.65
N ASP A 35 4.99 9.03 -9.97
CA ASP A 35 5.68 7.74 -9.91
C ASP A 35 4.67 6.60 -9.70
N GLY A 36 5.15 5.41 -9.35
CA GLY A 36 4.29 4.24 -9.17
C GLY A 36 3.29 4.36 -8.00
N ASP A 37 3.52 5.24 -7.02
CA ASP A 37 2.71 5.32 -5.81
C ASP A 37 2.37 6.76 -5.35
N THR A 38 2.53 7.73 -6.25
CA THR A 38 2.23 9.16 -5.96
C THR A 38 1.51 9.83 -7.12
N VAL A 39 0.39 10.47 -6.83
CA VAL A 39 -0.42 11.21 -7.81
C VAL A 39 -0.70 12.64 -7.37
N LEU A 40 -1.05 13.51 -8.35
CA LEU A 40 -1.53 14.87 -8.13
C LEU A 40 -3.03 14.93 -8.42
N LEU A 41 -3.79 15.51 -7.50
CA LEU A 41 -5.21 15.76 -7.67
C LEU A 41 -5.44 17.17 -8.27
N LYS A 42 -6.62 17.37 -8.86
CA LYS A 42 -7.03 18.66 -9.46
C LYS A 42 -7.00 19.84 -8.46
N ASN A 43 -7.19 19.56 -7.16
CA ASN A 43 -7.10 20.57 -6.10
C ASN A 43 -5.65 20.87 -5.64
N GLY A 44 -4.63 20.36 -6.33
CA GLY A 44 -3.22 20.55 -6.01
C GLY A 44 -2.64 19.62 -4.93
N ALA A 45 -3.45 18.74 -4.33
CA ALA A 45 -2.97 17.81 -3.30
C ALA A 45 -2.14 16.68 -3.93
N LYS A 46 -0.91 16.47 -3.44
CA LYS A 46 -0.10 15.28 -3.71
C LYS A 46 -0.55 14.15 -2.80
N VAL A 47 -0.93 13.01 -3.38
CA VAL A 47 -1.36 11.81 -2.64
C VAL A 47 -0.29 10.75 -2.76
N ARG A 48 0.30 10.32 -1.62
CA ARG A 48 1.19 9.16 -1.49
C ARG A 48 0.36 7.96 -1.04
N TYR A 49 0.43 6.88 -1.78
CA TYR A 49 -0.31 5.67 -1.50
C TYR A 49 0.16 4.99 -0.21
N LEU A 50 -0.76 4.73 0.71
CA LEU A 50 -0.49 4.06 1.98
C LEU A 50 -0.18 2.57 1.78
N GLY A 51 0.66 2.05 2.64
CA GLY A 51 0.91 0.62 2.76
C GLY A 51 1.78 -0.01 1.69
N ILE A 52 2.22 0.73 0.68
CA ILE A 52 3.04 0.23 -0.43
C ILE A 52 4.26 1.12 -0.72
N ASN A 53 5.25 0.56 -1.39
CA ASN A 53 6.36 1.29 -2.00
C ASN A 53 6.67 0.69 -3.36
N THR A 54 6.71 1.53 -4.37
CA THR A 54 7.17 1.16 -5.72
C THR A 54 8.68 1.36 -5.86
N PRO A 55 9.34 0.73 -6.84
CA PRO A 55 10.69 1.08 -7.22
C PRO A 55 10.82 2.56 -7.58
N GLU A 56 11.94 3.17 -7.17
CA GLU A 56 12.18 4.61 -7.34
C GLU A 56 12.70 4.91 -8.76
N ILE A 57 12.15 5.98 -9.36
CA ILE A 57 12.67 6.55 -10.60
C ILE A 57 13.79 7.51 -10.23
N ASP A 58 14.95 7.35 -10.84
CA ASP A 58 16.04 8.31 -10.70
C ASP A 58 15.85 9.50 -11.65
N HIS A 59 15.95 10.69 -11.09
CA HIS A 59 15.84 11.96 -11.83
C HIS A 59 17.17 12.71 -11.95
N GLU A 60 18.26 12.17 -11.38
CA GLU A 60 19.58 12.80 -11.30
C GLU A 60 20.59 12.18 -12.27
N GLY A 61 20.13 11.35 -13.23
CA GLY A 61 20.98 10.74 -14.27
C GLY A 61 21.58 9.39 -13.90
N ASN A 62 21.26 8.82 -12.72
CA ASN A 62 21.61 7.46 -12.36
C ASN A 62 20.59 6.46 -12.95
N LYS A 63 20.81 5.19 -12.71
CA LYS A 63 19.90 4.14 -13.17
C LYS A 63 18.69 4.03 -12.23
N SER A 64 17.48 4.17 -12.77
CA SER A 64 16.24 3.87 -12.05
C SER A 64 16.21 2.42 -11.55
N GLU A 65 15.53 2.18 -10.45
CA GLU A 65 15.33 0.83 -9.92
C GLU A 65 14.56 -0.05 -10.92
N PHE A 66 14.82 -1.36 -10.87
CA PHE A 66 14.13 -2.33 -11.73
C PHE A 66 12.60 -2.21 -11.59
N MET A 67 11.88 -2.16 -12.70
CA MET A 67 10.43 -1.97 -12.81
C MET A 67 9.89 -0.58 -12.39
N ALA A 68 10.73 0.42 -12.11
CA ALA A 68 10.27 1.75 -11.69
C ALA A 68 9.38 2.42 -12.74
N HIS A 69 9.80 2.46 -14.00
CA HIS A 69 9.01 3.01 -15.11
C HIS A 69 7.74 2.20 -15.35
N THR A 70 7.83 0.87 -15.31
CA THR A 70 6.67 -0.02 -15.46
C THR A 70 5.61 0.23 -14.37
N ALA A 71 6.05 0.46 -13.12
CA ALA A 71 5.14 0.81 -12.02
C ALA A 71 4.44 2.15 -12.25
N LYS A 72 5.19 3.17 -12.70
CA LYS A 72 4.63 4.47 -13.08
C LYS A 72 3.61 4.34 -14.23
N ASP A 73 3.97 3.65 -15.31
CA ASP A 73 3.12 3.48 -16.48
C ASP A 73 1.83 2.74 -16.13
N PHE A 74 1.91 1.73 -15.26
CA PHE A 74 0.74 1.02 -14.78
C PHE A 74 -0.16 1.92 -13.93
N ASN A 75 0.41 2.69 -12.99
CA ASN A 75 -0.34 3.67 -12.21
C ASN A 75 -0.96 4.74 -13.13
N GLN A 76 -0.24 5.20 -14.15
CA GLN A 76 -0.73 6.16 -15.12
C GLN A 76 -1.94 5.63 -15.90
N LYS A 77 -1.91 4.37 -16.35
CA LYS A 77 -3.05 3.72 -17.01
C LYS A 77 -4.28 3.61 -16.11
N LEU A 78 -4.10 3.39 -14.81
CA LEU A 78 -5.20 3.26 -13.86
C LEU A 78 -5.76 4.60 -13.40
N ALA A 79 -4.89 5.53 -13.06
CA ALA A 79 -5.27 6.69 -12.27
C ALA A 79 -5.27 8.02 -13.04
N ASN A 80 -4.49 8.18 -14.13
CA ASN A 80 -4.41 9.46 -14.80
C ASN A 80 -5.75 9.85 -15.44
N GLY A 81 -6.27 11.04 -15.09
CA GLY A 81 -7.58 11.52 -15.53
C GLY A 81 -8.77 10.84 -14.82
N ALA A 82 -8.53 9.81 -14.00
CA ALA A 82 -9.60 9.11 -13.30
C ALA A 82 -10.20 9.92 -12.13
N LEU A 83 -11.42 9.59 -11.77
CA LEU A 83 -12.04 9.98 -10.52
C LEU A 83 -11.73 8.89 -9.48
N VAL A 84 -11.09 9.28 -8.37
CA VAL A 84 -10.68 8.37 -7.31
C VAL A 84 -11.30 8.78 -5.98
N ARG A 85 -11.64 7.78 -5.17
CA ARG A 85 -12.00 7.95 -3.77
C ARG A 85 -10.75 7.74 -2.91
N LEU A 86 -10.55 8.64 -1.96
CA LEU A 86 -9.49 8.52 -0.97
C LEU A 86 -10.03 7.97 0.33
N GLU A 87 -9.34 6.97 0.86
CA GLU A 87 -9.63 6.45 2.18
C GLU A 87 -8.42 6.64 3.09
N PHE A 88 -8.64 7.29 4.21
CA PHE A 88 -7.58 7.64 5.15
C PHE A 88 -7.43 6.58 6.24
N ASP A 89 -6.25 6.57 6.84
CA ASP A 89 -5.96 5.91 8.09
C ASP A 89 -5.72 6.96 9.19
N LEU A 90 -5.06 6.60 10.27
CA LEU A 90 -4.87 7.46 11.45
C LEU A 90 -4.05 8.71 11.14
N GLU A 91 -2.90 8.58 10.49
CA GLU A 91 -2.12 9.71 10.00
C GLU A 91 -2.47 10.02 8.55
N LYS A 92 -2.93 11.26 8.30
CA LYS A 92 -3.42 11.72 6.99
C LYS A 92 -2.36 12.44 6.15
N LYS A 93 -1.23 12.83 6.73
CA LYS A 93 -0.14 13.54 6.04
C LYS A 93 1.23 13.07 6.50
N ASP A 94 2.19 13.06 5.60
CA ASP A 94 3.59 12.82 5.94
C ASP A 94 4.35 14.12 6.25
N ARG A 95 5.63 13.98 6.62
CA ARG A 95 6.53 15.11 6.90
C ARG A 95 6.75 16.06 5.70
N TYR A 96 6.47 15.58 4.49
CA TYR A 96 6.55 16.37 3.26
C TYR A 96 5.20 17.00 2.88
N LYS A 97 4.21 16.97 3.77
CA LYS A 97 2.85 17.48 3.60
C LYS A 97 2.04 16.75 2.50
N ARG A 98 2.51 15.59 1.98
CA ARG A 98 1.72 14.77 1.07
C ARG A 98 0.56 14.14 1.84
N VAL A 99 -0.58 14.06 1.18
CA VAL A 99 -1.76 13.33 1.69
C VAL A 99 -1.46 11.83 1.66
N LEU A 100 -1.71 11.15 2.76
CA LEU A 100 -1.55 9.70 2.89
C LEU A 100 -2.92 9.04 2.76
N ALA A 101 -3.12 8.21 1.73
CA ALA A 101 -4.41 7.56 1.49
C ALA A 101 -4.28 6.20 0.80
N TYR A 102 -5.27 5.36 1.02
CA TYR A 102 -5.61 4.26 0.13
C TYR A 102 -6.49 4.82 -0.99
N VAL A 103 -6.19 4.47 -2.23
CA VAL A 103 -6.80 5.04 -3.42
C VAL A 103 -7.68 4.00 -4.10
N PHE A 104 -8.95 4.35 -4.31
CA PHE A 104 -9.94 3.49 -4.93
C PHE A 104 -10.46 4.11 -6.22
N LEU A 105 -10.55 3.31 -7.27
CA LEU A 105 -11.22 3.66 -8.52
C LEU A 105 -12.75 3.66 -8.34
N GLN A 106 -13.48 4.21 -9.30
CA GLN A 106 -14.95 4.25 -9.25
C GLN A 106 -15.61 2.86 -9.24
N ASN A 107 -14.96 1.86 -9.84
CA ASN A 107 -15.42 0.47 -9.82
C ASN A 107 -15.15 -0.26 -8.50
N GLY A 108 -14.54 0.41 -7.51
CA GLY A 108 -14.21 -0.15 -6.21
C GLY A 108 -12.83 -0.78 -6.10
N ASP A 109 -12.06 -0.89 -7.19
CA ASP A 109 -10.72 -1.45 -7.17
C ASP A 109 -9.75 -0.56 -6.39
N MET A 110 -8.95 -1.15 -5.50
CA MET A 110 -7.91 -0.48 -4.75
C MET A 110 -6.62 -0.43 -5.58
N VAL A 111 -6.20 0.76 -6.03
CA VAL A 111 -4.99 0.95 -6.84
C VAL A 111 -3.74 0.42 -6.12
N ASN A 112 -3.63 0.65 -4.81
CA ASN A 112 -2.55 0.11 -3.97
C ASN A 112 -2.44 -1.42 -4.09
N ALA A 113 -3.57 -2.13 -3.99
CA ALA A 113 -3.61 -3.59 -4.07
C ALA A 113 -3.30 -4.10 -5.49
N LEU A 114 -3.79 -3.41 -6.53
CA LEU A 114 -3.49 -3.75 -7.92
C LEU A 114 -1.98 -3.67 -8.22
N LEU A 115 -1.31 -2.60 -7.76
CA LEU A 115 0.15 -2.45 -7.90
C LEU A 115 0.91 -3.58 -7.22
N VAL A 116 0.55 -3.91 -5.98
CA VAL A 116 1.17 -5.02 -5.23
C VAL A 116 0.92 -6.37 -5.90
N ARG A 117 -0.32 -6.62 -6.34
CA ARG A 117 -0.71 -7.89 -6.98
C ARG A 117 0.01 -8.13 -8.32
N LYS A 118 0.34 -7.03 -9.03
CA LYS A 118 1.15 -7.07 -10.27
C LYS A 118 2.66 -7.15 -10.00
N GLY A 119 3.08 -7.18 -8.72
CA GLY A 119 4.50 -7.16 -8.36
C GLY A 119 5.20 -5.84 -8.72
N LEU A 120 4.47 -4.75 -8.84
CA LEU A 120 5.00 -3.41 -9.15
C LEU A 120 5.23 -2.56 -7.90
N ALA A 121 4.85 -3.09 -6.74
CA ALA A 121 5.09 -2.52 -5.42
C ALA A 121 5.29 -3.64 -4.40
N TYR A 122 5.97 -3.33 -3.31
CA TYR A 122 6.01 -4.16 -2.12
C TYR A 122 5.33 -3.48 -0.94
N VAL A 123 4.87 -4.29 0.01
CA VAL A 123 4.19 -3.80 1.22
C VAL A 123 5.17 -3.08 2.13
N ILE A 124 4.76 -1.91 2.62
CA ILE A 124 5.47 -1.14 3.63
C ILE A 124 4.53 -0.85 4.80
N SER A 125 4.87 -1.38 5.98
CA SER A 125 4.08 -1.19 7.19
C SER A 125 4.66 -0.06 8.02
N ILE A 126 4.00 1.10 8.03
CA ILE A 126 4.42 2.27 8.81
C ILE A 126 3.30 2.58 9.81
N ARG A 127 3.60 2.35 11.10
CA ARG A 127 2.66 2.70 12.17
C ARG A 127 2.44 4.21 12.24
N PRO A 128 1.22 4.68 12.53
CA PRO A 128 0.06 3.89 12.94
C PRO A 128 -0.80 3.36 11.78
N ASN A 129 -0.50 3.69 10.51
CA ASN A 129 -1.30 3.41 9.32
C ASN A 129 -1.16 1.95 8.85
N LEU A 130 -2.02 1.06 9.32
CA LEU A 130 -1.97 -0.38 9.06
C LEU A 130 -3.30 -0.98 8.59
N LYS A 131 -4.32 -0.17 8.32
CA LYS A 131 -5.70 -0.59 8.06
C LYS A 131 -5.83 -1.73 7.04
N TYR A 132 -5.14 -1.64 5.90
CA TYR A 132 -5.19 -2.64 4.83
C TYR A 132 -3.92 -3.49 4.72
N ARG A 133 -3.12 -3.55 5.81
CA ARG A 133 -1.84 -4.28 5.80
C ARG A 133 -2.00 -5.74 5.38
N ASP A 134 -2.97 -6.44 5.95
CA ASP A 134 -3.12 -7.89 5.73
C ASP A 134 -3.63 -8.19 4.32
N LEU A 135 -4.55 -7.39 3.78
CA LEU A 135 -5.00 -7.47 2.39
C LEU A 135 -3.84 -7.24 1.42
N LEU A 136 -3.05 -6.19 1.63
CA LEU A 136 -1.89 -5.89 0.79
C LEU A 136 -0.82 -6.99 0.88
N LEU A 137 -0.61 -7.56 2.06
CA LEU A 137 0.33 -8.67 2.26
C LEU A 137 -0.15 -9.94 1.55
N GLU A 138 -1.43 -10.22 1.52
CA GLU A 138 -1.99 -11.32 0.74
C GLU A 138 -1.73 -11.12 -0.76
N CYS A 139 -1.97 -9.91 -1.28
CA CYS A 139 -1.65 -9.56 -2.67
C CYS A 139 -0.16 -9.75 -2.97
N GLN A 140 0.73 -9.33 -2.06
CA GLN A 140 2.18 -9.52 -2.20
C GLN A 140 2.57 -10.99 -2.25
N ARG A 141 2.03 -11.81 -1.35
CA ARG A 141 2.29 -13.26 -1.32
C ARG A 141 1.87 -13.96 -2.63
N LYS A 142 0.75 -13.53 -3.21
CA LYS A 142 0.32 -14.01 -4.53
C LYS A 142 1.32 -13.62 -5.62
N ALA A 143 1.75 -12.36 -5.67
CA ALA A 143 2.73 -11.87 -6.63
C ALA A 143 4.11 -12.56 -6.47
N ILE A 144 4.55 -12.82 -5.24
CA ILE A 144 5.77 -13.57 -4.92
C ILE A 144 5.67 -15.01 -5.45
N LYS A 145 4.57 -15.73 -5.18
CA LYS A 145 4.36 -17.12 -5.66
C LYS A 145 4.40 -17.20 -7.18
N GLU A 146 3.84 -16.23 -7.87
CA GLU A 146 3.80 -16.14 -9.32
C GLU A 146 5.10 -15.58 -9.92
N SER A 147 6.03 -15.11 -9.09
CA SER A 147 7.33 -14.50 -9.51
C SER A 147 7.14 -13.35 -10.49
N VAL A 148 6.08 -12.53 -10.35
CA VAL A 148 5.78 -11.43 -11.27
C VAL A 148 6.41 -10.11 -10.84
N GLY A 149 6.66 -9.22 -11.80
CA GLY A 149 7.18 -7.88 -11.55
C GLY A 149 8.56 -7.90 -10.87
N ILE A 150 8.74 -7.13 -9.80
CA ILE A 150 10.00 -7.06 -9.04
C ILE A 150 10.45 -8.42 -8.50
N TRP A 151 9.51 -9.34 -8.26
CA TRP A 151 9.78 -10.65 -7.70
C TRP A 151 10.50 -11.59 -8.67
N SER A 152 10.38 -11.38 -9.98
CA SER A 152 11.08 -12.16 -11.01
C SER A 152 12.60 -12.04 -10.92
N ASN A 153 13.10 -10.91 -10.40
CA ASN A 153 14.54 -10.65 -10.24
C ASN A 153 14.99 -10.77 -8.78
N LEU A 154 14.21 -10.24 -7.86
CA LEU A 154 14.57 -10.09 -6.45
C LEU A 154 14.71 -11.43 -5.71
N LEU A 155 14.06 -12.48 -6.19
CA LEU A 155 14.07 -13.81 -5.57
C LEU A 155 15.15 -14.74 -6.14
N ARG A 156 15.95 -14.28 -7.10
CA ARG A 156 17.08 -15.07 -7.61
C ARG A 156 18.21 -15.20 -6.59
N ASP A 157 18.41 -14.17 -5.76
CA ASP A 157 19.38 -14.16 -4.65
C ASP A 157 18.74 -14.71 -3.35
N LYS A 158 18.68 -16.04 -3.25
CA LYS A 158 18.01 -16.76 -2.16
C LYS A 158 18.77 -16.83 -0.84
N GLY A 159 19.94 -16.23 -0.69
CA GLY A 159 20.93 -16.75 0.26
C GLY A 159 21.31 -15.92 1.47
N GLU A 160 20.99 -14.66 1.56
CA GLU A 160 21.49 -13.88 2.69
C GLU A 160 20.48 -13.81 3.86
N ASN A 161 20.93 -14.30 5.03
CA ASN A 161 20.24 -14.06 6.28
C ASN A 161 20.04 -12.55 6.49
N CYS A 162 18.89 -12.17 7.03
CA CYS A 162 18.65 -10.77 7.37
C CYS A 162 18.02 -10.63 8.76
N LEU A 163 18.14 -9.43 9.32
CA LEU A 163 17.67 -9.09 10.66
C LEU A 163 16.47 -8.15 10.55
N GLY A 164 15.32 -8.54 11.11
CA GLY A 164 14.10 -7.75 11.12
C GLY A 164 13.87 -7.06 12.45
N ASN A 165 13.16 -5.94 12.41
CA ASN A 165 12.67 -5.22 13.57
C ASN A 165 11.14 -5.27 13.63
N ARG A 166 10.57 -5.98 14.62
CA ARG A 166 9.12 -6.13 14.82
C ARG A 166 8.37 -4.81 14.99
N ARG A 167 9.05 -3.79 15.53
CA ARG A 167 8.44 -2.48 15.76
C ARG A 167 8.28 -1.67 14.47
N SER A 168 9.31 -1.69 13.60
CA SER A 168 9.35 -0.87 12.38
C SER A 168 8.97 -1.62 11.11
N TYR A 169 8.83 -2.96 11.17
CA TYR A 169 8.64 -3.83 9.99
C TYR A 169 9.72 -3.63 8.92
N ARG A 170 10.97 -3.34 9.36
CA ARG A 170 12.12 -3.22 8.47
C ARG A 170 13.04 -4.41 8.64
N PHE A 171 13.62 -4.88 7.53
CA PHE A 171 14.72 -5.83 7.57
C PHE A 171 16.03 -5.20 7.05
N HIS A 172 17.14 -5.73 7.51
CA HIS A 172 18.47 -5.17 7.36
C HIS A 172 19.46 -6.28 7.04
N ARG A 173 20.58 -5.94 6.41
CA ARG A 173 21.77 -6.80 6.39
C ARG A 173 22.27 -7.03 7.81
N PRO A 174 22.92 -8.19 8.10
CA PRO A 174 23.45 -8.47 9.44
C PRO A 174 24.45 -7.43 9.95
N ASP A 175 25.26 -6.89 9.06
CA ASP A 175 26.30 -5.86 9.33
C ASP A 175 25.76 -4.42 9.37
N CYS A 176 24.48 -4.23 9.23
CA CYS A 176 23.87 -2.91 9.23
C CYS A 176 23.91 -2.27 10.63
N HIS A 177 24.45 -1.06 10.74
CA HIS A 177 24.47 -0.29 12.00
C HIS A 177 23.09 -0.16 12.67
N PHE A 178 22.00 -0.04 11.88
CA PHE A 178 20.66 0.01 12.43
C PHE A 178 20.16 -1.37 12.90
N ALA A 179 20.66 -2.46 12.34
CA ALA A 179 20.35 -3.81 12.81
C ALA A 179 20.94 -4.05 14.21
N MET A 180 22.18 -3.61 14.45
CA MET A 180 22.86 -3.76 15.74
C MET A 180 22.17 -3.01 16.88
N LYS A 181 21.37 -2.00 16.57
CA LYS A 181 20.60 -1.21 17.56
C LYS A 181 19.21 -1.77 17.84
N ILE A 182 18.82 -2.89 17.23
CA ILE A 182 17.51 -3.50 17.48
C ILE A 182 17.53 -4.19 18.85
N SER A 183 16.63 -3.77 19.74
CA SER A 183 16.49 -4.44 21.05
C SER A 183 16.08 -5.90 20.88
N GLN A 184 16.54 -6.79 21.76
CA GLN A 184 16.29 -8.24 21.69
C GLN A 184 14.80 -8.59 21.57
N LYS A 185 13.92 -7.88 22.28
CA LYS A 185 12.46 -8.09 22.18
C LYS A 185 11.87 -7.78 20.79
N ASN A 186 12.53 -6.93 19.99
CA ASN A 186 12.09 -6.55 18.67
C ASN A 186 12.86 -7.25 17.53
N LEU A 187 13.95 -7.94 17.87
CA LEU A 187 14.77 -8.62 16.89
C LEU A 187 14.07 -9.89 16.38
N ILE A 188 14.10 -10.08 15.07
CA ILE A 188 13.74 -11.32 14.39
C ILE A 188 14.81 -11.66 13.37
N LYS A 189 15.15 -12.94 13.23
CA LYS A 189 16.10 -13.44 12.24
C LYS A 189 15.31 -14.10 11.11
N PHE A 190 15.60 -13.73 9.88
CA PHE A 190 15.07 -14.36 8.67
C PHE A 190 16.17 -15.14 7.98
N ARG A 191 15.83 -16.29 7.41
CA ARG A 191 16.76 -17.15 6.65
C ARG A 191 17.10 -16.54 5.30
N SER A 192 16.21 -15.67 4.80
CA SER A 192 16.36 -15.02 3.49
C SER A 192 15.59 -13.69 3.43
N ILE A 193 15.92 -12.87 2.45
CA ILE A 193 15.10 -11.70 2.11
C ILE A 193 13.69 -12.09 1.65
N TYR A 194 13.54 -13.28 1.04
CA TYR A 194 12.24 -13.85 0.69
C TYR A 194 11.34 -13.98 1.91
N ASP A 195 11.85 -14.65 2.98
CA ASP A 195 11.09 -14.83 4.21
C ASP A 195 10.69 -13.49 4.83
N ALA A 196 11.60 -12.51 4.78
CA ALA A 196 11.32 -11.18 5.30
C ALA A 196 10.18 -10.48 4.54
N PHE A 197 10.19 -10.52 3.21
CA PHE A 197 9.09 -9.98 2.41
C PHE A 197 7.79 -10.76 2.59
N TRP A 198 7.87 -12.10 2.67
CA TRP A 198 6.72 -12.97 2.91
C TRP A 198 5.99 -12.63 4.19
N GLU A 199 6.74 -12.26 5.24
CA GLU A 199 6.22 -11.81 6.54
C GLU A 199 5.84 -10.31 6.55
N GLY A 200 5.93 -9.61 5.42
CA GLY A 200 5.53 -8.21 5.26
C GLY A 200 6.52 -7.21 5.85
N TYR A 201 7.79 -7.60 5.94
CA TYR A 201 8.87 -6.68 6.23
C TYR A 201 9.36 -6.03 4.95
N SER A 202 9.83 -4.79 5.05
CA SER A 202 10.36 -4.03 3.94
C SER A 202 11.84 -3.69 4.13
N PRO A 203 12.62 -3.51 3.04
CA PRO A 203 14.05 -3.31 3.14
C PRO A 203 14.42 -2.00 3.82
N CYS A 204 15.52 -2.00 4.55
CA CYS A 204 16.12 -0.79 5.09
C CYS A 204 16.67 0.08 3.95
N LYS A 205 16.23 1.35 3.89
CA LYS A 205 16.69 2.30 2.86
C LYS A 205 18.20 2.64 2.97
N ARG A 206 18.84 2.41 4.12
CA ARG A 206 20.26 2.70 4.33
C ARG A 206 21.20 1.59 3.87
N CYS A 207 20.98 0.37 4.33
CA CYS A 207 21.83 -0.75 3.91
C CYS A 207 21.39 -1.43 2.63
N ARG A 208 20.21 -1.11 2.09
CA ARG A 208 19.66 -1.63 0.82
C ARG A 208 19.90 -3.14 0.65
N PRO A 209 19.32 -3.99 1.50
CA PRO A 209 19.62 -5.43 1.52
C PRO A 209 19.20 -6.18 0.25
N THR A 210 18.46 -5.53 -0.63
CA THR A 210 17.98 -6.06 -1.92
C THR A 210 18.87 -5.69 -3.12
N VAL A 211 19.92 -4.92 -2.88
CA VAL A 211 20.90 -4.53 -3.91
C VAL A 211 22.20 -5.31 -3.65
N SER A 212 22.68 -6.08 -4.65
CA SER A 212 24.01 -6.71 -4.61
C SER A 212 25.10 -5.64 -4.40
N ARG A 213 26.14 -6.00 -3.64
CA ARG A 213 27.31 -5.13 -3.46
C ARG A 213 28.16 -5.08 -4.72
#